data_e5dfe0410d7c71cb356402dee8298564
#
_entry.id   e5dfe0410d7c71cb356402dee8298564
#
_cell.length_a   1.000
_cell.length_b   1.000
_cell.length_c   1.000
_cell.angle_alpha   90.00
_cell.angle_beta   90.00
_cell.angle_gamma   90.00
#
_symmetry.space_group_name_H-M   'P 1'
#
loop_
_entity.id
_entity.type
_entity.pdbx_description
1 polymer ?
#
loop_
_entity_poly.entity_id
_entity_poly.type
_entity_poly.pdbx_seq_one_letter_code
_entity_poly.pdbx_strand_id
1 'polypeptide(L)'
;MAPGMDYTRAPEEIVFASPAPTNVAEPLASAPSSTVYYNPRLDPKNFLEGPLSLNPATRLRQMLARPGIVVAPGICDGISARCAMEAGFTCLYQSGAATTASRLGMPDLAIATMNDFVESGQMVCSLDPTMPVIADADTGFGGPANVARTVTQYARAGIAACHIEDQVQTKRCGHLLGKQVVSREEFVTRIRAAVIARDAIPGGSDFVIIGRTDSAQVLGMEEALYRLKLAADAGADVCFIEGVKSKELLESTVAALAPKPVLVNVISGGLTPSFTSWDAEAMGAKIIIFSLVSCVAALHGIRAAMHSLKKTGTDFTSAKGMDPKAFFEVMGLDDVVRLDAQAGGSAFKVV
;
A
#
# COMPACT_ATOMS: atom_id res chain seq x y z
N MET A 1 -57.04 -19.58 -3.99
CA MET A 1 -56.93 -20.20 -2.67
C MET A 1 -55.86 -21.28 -2.78
N ALA A 2 -54.69 -21.08 -2.24
CA ALA A 2 -53.61 -22.07 -2.14
C ALA A 2 -53.70 -22.73 -0.76
N PRO A 3 -53.41 -24.05 -0.62
CA PRO A 3 -53.56 -24.76 0.65
C PRO A 3 -52.44 -24.41 1.62
N GLY A 4 -52.76 -24.29 2.91
CA GLY A 4 -51.90 -23.88 3.97
C GLY A 4 -50.78 -24.87 4.29
N MET A 5 -49.60 -24.34 4.54
CA MET A 5 -48.47 -25.06 5.14
C MET A 5 -48.56 -24.97 6.67
N ASP A 6 -48.54 -26.14 7.28
CA ASP A 6 -48.55 -26.34 8.74
C ASP A 6 -47.12 -26.16 9.30
N TYR A 7 -46.93 -25.17 10.16
CA TYR A 7 -45.62 -24.81 10.75
C TYR A 7 -45.38 -25.40 12.15
N THR A 8 -46.01 -26.50 12.52
CA THR A 8 -45.95 -27.08 13.88
C THR A 8 -45.01 -28.28 14.04
N ARG A 9 -44.03 -28.51 13.14
CA ARG A 9 -43.01 -29.55 13.38
C ARG A 9 -41.70 -28.88 13.83
N ALA A 10 -41.28 -29.21 15.06
CA ALA A 10 -39.92 -28.89 15.55
C ALA A 10 -38.87 -29.63 14.71
N PRO A 11 -37.72 -29.02 14.45
CA PRO A 11 -36.64 -29.68 13.71
C PRO A 11 -36.04 -30.80 14.54
N GLU A 12 -35.90 -31.98 13.93
CA GLU A 12 -35.14 -33.12 14.52
C GLU A 12 -33.71 -32.73 14.74
N GLU A 13 -33.18 -32.94 15.96
CA GLU A 13 -31.77 -32.75 16.30
C GLU A 13 -30.91 -33.72 15.49
N ILE A 14 -30.12 -33.18 14.56
CA ILE A 14 -29.06 -33.93 13.91
C ILE A 14 -27.87 -33.98 14.90
N VAL A 15 -27.74 -35.13 15.58
CA VAL A 15 -26.58 -35.42 16.43
C VAL A 15 -25.41 -35.74 15.53
N PHE A 16 -24.46 -34.81 15.40
CA PHE A 16 -23.16 -35.08 14.81
C PHE A 16 -22.31 -35.85 15.80
N ALA A 17 -22.00 -37.10 15.48
CA ALA A 17 -21.02 -37.92 16.22
C ALA A 17 -19.65 -37.22 16.14
N SER A 18 -19.06 -36.86 17.28
CA SER A 18 -17.70 -36.37 17.38
C SER A 18 -16.73 -37.45 16.88
N PRO A 19 -15.82 -37.15 15.95
CA PRO A 19 -14.75 -38.06 15.62
C PRO A 19 -13.78 -38.17 16.82
N ALA A 20 -13.37 -39.37 17.11
CA ALA A 20 -12.37 -39.70 18.15
C ALA A 20 -11.06 -38.96 17.87
N PRO A 21 -10.29 -38.57 18.90
CA PRO A 21 -9.02 -37.91 18.72
C PRO A 21 -8.00 -38.88 18.12
N THR A 22 -7.66 -38.67 16.87
CA THR A 22 -6.56 -39.33 16.19
C THR A 22 -5.27 -38.54 16.36
N ASN A 23 -4.35 -39.14 17.05
CA ASN A 23 -2.89 -39.02 16.97
C ASN A 23 -2.24 -37.64 17.05
N VAL A 24 -1.43 -37.55 18.09
CA VAL A 24 -0.31 -36.62 18.32
C VAL A 24 0.39 -36.34 16.99
N ALA A 25 0.33 -35.10 16.57
CA ALA A 25 1.11 -34.60 15.44
C ALA A 25 2.61 -34.77 15.79
N GLU A 26 3.34 -35.46 14.95
CA GLU A 26 4.79 -35.41 14.96
C GLU A 26 5.26 -33.96 14.84
N PRO A 27 6.37 -33.57 15.51
CA PRO A 27 6.90 -32.22 15.35
C PRO A 27 7.26 -32.01 13.90
N LEU A 28 6.64 -30.98 13.29
CA LEU A 28 6.98 -30.52 11.96
C LEU A 28 8.49 -30.36 11.86
N ALA A 29 9.10 -31.14 10.99
CA ALA A 29 10.50 -31.01 10.64
C ALA A 29 10.85 -29.54 10.46
N SER A 30 11.96 -29.10 11.07
CA SER A 30 12.52 -27.76 10.96
C SER A 30 12.44 -27.32 9.50
N ALA A 31 11.77 -26.18 9.26
CA ALA A 31 11.76 -25.57 7.94
C ALA A 31 13.20 -25.49 7.43
N PRO A 32 13.46 -25.80 6.15
CA PRO A 32 14.79 -25.67 5.61
C PRO A 32 15.24 -24.23 5.81
N SER A 33 16.46 -24.07 6.34
CA SER A 33 17.12 -22.79 6.51
C SER A 33 16.86 -21.95 5.27
N SER A 34 16.44 -20.70 5.47
CA SER A 34 16.17 -19.73 4.43
C SER A 34 17.29 -19.76 3.39
N THR A 35 17.10 -20.52 2.33
CA THR A 35 17.84 -20.30 1.10
C THR A 35 17.42 -18.93 0.62
N VAL A 36 18.23 -17.92 0.91
CA VAL A 36 18.18 -16.63 0.23
C VAL A 36 18.26 -17.00 -1.25
N TYR A 37 17.14 -16.92 -1.97
CA TYR A 37 17.14 -17.10 -3.40
C TYR A 37 17.96 -15.95 -3.97
N TYR A 38 19.25 -16.20 -4.14
CA TYR A 38 20.17 -15.33 -4.81
C TYR A 38 19.72 -15.25 -6.27
N ASN A 39 19.15 -14.12 -6.67
CA ASN A 39 18.92 -13.85 -8.08
C ASN A 39 20.28 -13.51 -8.70
N PRO A 40 20.91 -14.40 -9.51
CA PRO A 40 22.24 -14.19 -10.03
C PRO A 40 22.33 -13.03 -11.05
N ARG A 41 21.22 -12.39 -11.37
CA ARG A 41 21.17 -11.19 -12.23
C ARG A 41 21.49 -9.90 -11.48
N LEU A 42 21.59 -9.94 -10.16
CA LEU A 42 21.83 -8.77 -9.32
C LEU A 42 23.14 -8.95 -8.57
N ASP A 43 24.24 -8.50 -9.20
CA ASP A 43 25.51 -8.32 -8.50
C ASP A 43 25.25 -7.44 -7.27
N PRO A 44 25.58 -7.89 -6.03
CA PRO A 44 25.43 -7.08 -4.81
C PRO A 44 26.03 -5.67 -4.93
N LYS A 45 27.10 -5.49 -5.71
CA LYS A 45 27.69 -4.18 -6.01
C LYS A 45 26.74 -3.29 -6.80
N ASN A 46 25.97 -3.83 -7.74
CA ASN A 46 24.98 -3.06 -8.51
C ASN A 46 23.81 -2.60 -7.66
N PHE A 47 23.47 -3.31 -6.57
CA PHE A 47 22.45 -2.87 -5.63
C PHE A 47 22.85 -1.61 -4.88
N LEU A 48 24.11 -1.50 -4.51
CA LEU A 48 24.60 -0.39 -3.67
C LEU A 48 25.09 0.82 -4.48
N GLU A 49 25.70 0.62 -5.65
CA GLU A 49 26.46 1.68 -6.34
C GLU A 49 26.08 1.88 -7.81
N GLY A 50 25.45 0.91 -8.47
CA GLY A 50 25.09 0.96 -9.90
C GLY A 50 23.87 1.86 -10.19
N PRO A 51 23.49 2.03 -11.48
CA PRO A 51 22.27 2.74 -11.83
C PRO A 51 21.04 2.04 -11.26
N LEU A 52 20.00 2.83 -10.97
CA LEU A 52 18.71 2.27 -10.51
C LEU A 52 18.07 1.44 -11.63
N SER A 53 17.51 0.30 -11.25
CA SER A 53 16.81 -0.60 -12.17
C SER A 53 15.60 0.07 -12.82
N LEU A 54 15.28 -0.33 -14.05
CA LEU A 54 14.02 0.02 -14.70
C LEU A 54 12.84 -0.83 -14.20
N ASN A 55 13.11 -1.97 -13.53
CA ASN A 55 12.06 -2.71 -12.84
C ASN A 55 11.73 -2.01 -11.52
N PRO A 56 10.46 -1.59 -11.30
CA PRO A 56 10.10 -0.78 -10.13
C PRO A 56 10.31 -1.49 -8.80
N ALA A 57 10.09 -2.79 -8.71
CA ALA A 57 10.30 -3.55 -7.47
C ALA A 57 11.80 -3.69 -7.14
N THR A 58 12.62 -4.02 -8.14
CA THR A 58 14.09 -4.05 -8.01
C THR A 58 14.63 -2.67 -7.64
N ARG A 59 14.12 -1.62 -8.29
CA ARG A 59 14.48 -0.23 -8.00
C ARG A 59 14.17 0.14 -6.55
N LEU A 60 13.00 -0.22 -6.04
CA LEU A 60 12.65 0.00 -4.64
C LEU A 60 13.61 -0.72 -3.69
N ARG A 61 13.95 -2.00 -3.96
CA ARG A 61 14.96 -2.73 -3.16
C ARG A 61 16.32 -2.05 -3.16
N GLN A 62 16.76 -1.54 -4.31
CA GLN A 62 18.00 -0.76 -4.40
C GLN A 62 17.91 0.52 -3.53
N MET A 63 16.80 1.24 -3.58
CA MET A 63 16.58 2.44 -2.74
C MET A 63 16.57 2.08 -1.25
N LEU A 64 15.99 0.93 -0.86
CA LEU A 64 16.00 0.45 0.51
C LEU A 64 17.39 0.06 1.01
N ALA A 65 18.23 -0.46 0.14
CA ALA A 65 19.61 -0.86 0.49
C ALA A 65 20.62 0.31 0.55
N ARG A 66 20.32 1.42 -0.13
CA ARG A 66 21.21 2.59 -0.23
C ARG A 66 21.00 3.56 0.93
N PRO A 67 21.96 4.47 1.23
CA PRO A 67 21.74 5.58 2.15
C PRO A 67 20.55 6.47 1.72
N GLY A 68 19.99 7.21 2.67
CA GLY A 68 18.86 8.10 2.46
C GLY A 68 17.51 7.45 2.74
N ILE A 69 16.50 8.28 2.93
CA ILE A 69 15.11 7.88 3.16
C ILE A 69 14.31 7.88 1.85
N VAL A 70 13.41 6.92 1.68
CA VAL A 70 12.43 6.90 0.58
C VAL A 70 11.23 7.73 1.00
N VAL A 71 10.99 8.85 0.31
CA VAL A 71 9.82 9.70 0.53
C VAL A 71 8.77 9.37 -0.51
N ALA A 72 7.62 8.87 -0.07
CA ALA A 72 6.53 8.46 -0.95
C ALA A 72 5.25 9.25 -0.63
N PRO A 73 4.92 10.30 -1.41
CA PRO A 73 3.68 11.04 -1.25
C PRO A 73 2.47 10.14 -1.58
N GLY A 74 1.41 10.29 -0.79
CA GLY A 74 0.14 9.62 -1.00
C GLY A 74 -0.59 10.17 -2.21
N ILE A 75 -0.87 9.30 -3.17
CA ILE A 75 -1.62 9.60 -4.40
C ILE A 75 -2.90 8.78 -4.45
N CYS A 76 -3.87 9.19 -5.24
CA CYS A 76 -5.16 8.53 -5.34
C CYS A 76 -5.67 8.39 -6.78
N ASP A 77 -5.08 9.11 -7.72
CA ASP A 77 -5.51 9.17 -9.13
C ASP A 77 -4.36 9.64 -10.04
N GLY A 78 -4.65 9.72 -11.35
CA GLY A 78 -3.66 10.15 -12.35
C GLY A 78 -3.20 11.60 -12.17
N ILE A 79 -4.08 12.49 -11.72
CA ILE A 79 -3.71 13.90 -11.50
C ILE A 79 -2.70 14.01 -10.37
N SER A 80 -3.00 13.41 -9.23
CA SER A 80 -2.11 13.42 -8.06
C SER A 80 -0.77 12.73 -8.34
N ALA A 81 -0.79 11.62 -9.11
CA ALA A 81 0.43 10.92 -9.50
C ALA A 81 1.30 11.78 -10.43
N ARG A 82 0.71 12.43 -11.45
CA ARG A 82 1.43 13.34 -12.36
C ARG A 82 2.04 14.53 -11.61
N CYS A 83 1.30 15.16 -10.72
CA CYS A 83 1.82 16.26 -9.89
C CYS A 83 2.98 15.81 -8.98
N ALA A 84 2.92 14.60 -8.43
CA ALA A 84 4.01 14.06 -7.62
C ALA A 84 5.27 13.77 -8.47
N MET A 85 5.11 13.24 -9.68
CA MET A 85 6.20 13.02 -10.64
C MET A 85 6.83 14.36 -11.08
N GLU A 86 6.02 15.36 -11.41
CA GLU A 86 6.46 16.70 -11.76
C GLU A 86 7.26 17.36 -10.63
N ALA A 87 6.85 17.14 -9.39
CA ALA A 87 7.58 17.62 -8.20
C ALA A 87 8.91 16.87 -7.96
N GLY A 88 9.25 15.83 -8.75
CA GLY A 88 10.50 15.10 -8.69
C GLY A 88 10.55 13.97 -7.66
N PHE A 89 9.42 13.49 -7.16
CA PHE A 89 9.40 12.31 -6.30
C PHE A 89 9.79 11.06 -7.08
N THR A 90 10.58 10.20 -6.44
CA THR A 90 11.16 8.98 -7.04
C THR A 90 10.49 7.70 -6.57
N CYS A 91 9.48 7.80 -5.73
CA CYS A 91 8.61 6.73 -5.25
C CYS A 91 7.24 7.32 -4.94
N LEU A 92 6.17 6.58 -5.21
CA LEU A 92 4.80 6.99 -4.92
C LEU A 92 4.15 6.03 -3.92
N TYR A 93 3.14 6.53 -3.18
CA TYR A 93 2.33 5.71 -2.30
C TYR A 93 0.85 5.75 -2.74
N GLN A 94 0.32 4.60 -3.19
CA GLN A 94 -1.11 4.44 -3.41
C GLN A 94 -1.81 4.29 -2.06
N SER A 95 -2.38 5.39 -1.58
CA SER A 95 -3.09 5.41 -0.29
C SER A 95 -4.45 4.72 -0.40
N GLY A 96 -4.73 3.76 0.50
CA GLY A 96 -6.02 3.08 0.56
C GLY A 96 -7.16 4.04 0.86
N ALA A 97 -6.97 4.88 1.86
CA ALA A 97 -7.96 5.91 2.25
C ALA A 97 -8.25 6.89 1.10
N ALA A 98 -7.20 7.38 0.43
CA ALA A 98 -7.36 8.32 -0.67
C ALA A 98 -7.94 7.65 -1.93
N THR A 99 -7.56 6.40 -2.24
CA THR A 99 -8.13 5.61 -3.33
C THR A 99 -9.62 5.35 -3.10
N THR A 100 -10.02 4.95 -1.88
CA THR A 100 -11.43 4.73 -1.52
C THR A 100 -12.23 6.03 -1.67
N ALA A 101 -11.68 7.14 -1.18
CA ALA A 101 -12.33 8.46 -1.30
C ALA A 101 -12.45 8.92 -2.75
N SER A 102 -11.38 8.83 -3.55
CA SER A 102 -11.37 9.29 -4.93
C SER A 102 -12.23 8.43 -5.84
N ARG A 103 -12.14 7.11 -5.70
CA ARG A 103 -12.77 6.16 -6.61
C ARG A 103 -14.24 5.89 -6.28
N LEU A 104 -14.58 5.81 -4.99
CA LEU A 104 -15.90 5.43 -4.52
C LEU A 104 -16.67 6.59 -3.85
N GLY A 105 -16.01 7.70 -3.52
CA GLY A 105 -16.59 8.77 -2.70
C GLY A 105 -16.91 8.33 -1.28
N MET A 106 -16.23 7.31 -0.75
CA MET A 106 -16.54 6.65 0.51
C MET A 106 -15.36 6.75 1.50
N PRO A 107 -15.64 6.65 2.81
CA PRO A 107 -14.58 6.64 3.82
C PRO A 107 -13.80 5.32 3.83
N ASP A 108 -12.61 5.35 4.43
CA ASP A 108 -11.73 4.19 4.61
C ASP A 108 -12.23 3.25 5.72
N LEU A 109 -13.18 2.40 5.37
CA LEU A 109 -13.86 1.43 6.24
C LEU A 109 -14.02 0.06 5.57
N ALA A 110 -13.00 -0.41 4.87
CA ALA A 110 -13.00 -1.68 4.13
C ALA A 110 -14.11 -1.80 3.07
N ILE A 111 -14.46 -0.66 2.44
CA ILE A 111 -15.51 -0.61 1.41
C ILE A 111 -14.95 -0.91 0.03
N ALA A 112 -13.75 -0.40 -0.26
CA ALA A 112 -13.05 -0.69 -1.50
C ALA A 112 -12.59 -2.16 -1.55
N THR A 113 -12.63 -2.74 -2.73
CA THR A 113 -12.24 -4.12 -2.99
C THR A 113 -10.81 -4.20 -3.53
N MET A 114 -10.23 -5.40 -3.53
CA MET A 114 -8.94 -5.63 -4.18
C MET A 114 -8.93 -5.15 -5.63
N ASN A 115 -10.03 -5.33 -6.38
CA ASN A 115 -10.08 -4.91 -7.78
C ASN A 115 -10.01 -3.39 -7.92
N ASP A 116 -10.66 -2.64 -7.02
CA ASP A 116 -10.56 -1.17 -7.00
C ASP A 116 -9.11 -0.71 -6.83
N PHE A 117 -8.38 -1.36 -5.94
CA PHE A 117 -6.96 -1.07 -5.71
C PHE A 117 -6.08 -1.47 -6.90
N VAL A 118 -6.29 -2.67 -7.48
CA VAL A 118 -5.55 -3.14 -8.64
C VAL A 118 -5.72 -2.20 -9.83
N GLU A 119 -6.95 -1.82 -10.16
CA GLU A 119 -7.22 -0.93 -11.29
C GLU A 119 -6.61 0.46 -11.10
N SER A 120 -6.70 1.02 -9.88
CA SER A 120 -6.06 2.30 -9.56
C SER A 120 -4.53 2.19 -9.62
N GLY A 121 -3.94 1.14 -9.04
CA GLY A 121 -2.51 0.91 -9.06
C GLY A 121 -1.96 0.69 -10.48
N GLN A 122 -2.65 -0.11 -11.28
CA GLN A 122 -2.28 -0.35 -12.68
C GLN A 122 -2.28 0.95 -13.49
N MET A 123 -3.28 1.80 -13.31
CA MET A 123 -3.35 3.11 -13.97
C MET A 123 -2.14 3.96 -13.56
N VAL A 124 -1.84 4.08 -12.26
CA VAL A 124 -0.68 4.85 -11.77
C VAL A 124 0.64 4.29 -12.31
N CYS A 125 0.86 2.98 -12.23
CA CYS A 125 2.07 2.34 -12.73
C CYS A 125 2.25 2.50 -14.25
N SER A 126 1.16 2.67 -15.01
CA SER A 126 1.22 2.89 -16.45
C SER A 126 1.73 4.27 -16.85
N LEU A 127 1.70 5.26 -15.94
CA LEU A 127 2.19 6.62 -16.21
C LEU A 127 3.71 6.69 -16.33
N ASP A 128 4.41 5.93 -15.51
CA ASP A 128 5.86 5.66 -15.58
C ASP A 128 6.13 4.24 -15.05
N PRO A 129 6.34 3.25 -15.96
CA PRO A 129 6.57 1.86 -15.58
C PRO A 129 7.84 1.62 -14.75
N THR A 130 8.72 2.61 -14.64
CA THR A 130 9.96 2.53 -13.85
C THR A 130 9.80 3.10 -12.43
N MET A 131 8.72 3.84 -12.18
CA MET A 131 8.44 4.47 -10.89
C MET A 131 7.95 3.45 -9.86
N PRO A 132 8.67 3.24 -8.74
CA PRO A 132 8.17 2.40 -7.67
C PRO A 132 6.88 2.96 -7.06
N VAL A 133 5.86 2.11 -6.99
CA VAL A 133 4.61 2.40 -6.28
C VAL A 133 4.50 1.43 -5.10
N ILE A 134 4.42 1.97 -3.89
CA ILE A 134 4.06 1.23 -2.68
C ILE A 134 2.54 1.34 -2.54
N ALA A 135 1.82 0.23 -2.40
CA ALA A 135 0.36 0.26 -2.31
C ALA A 135 -0.16 -0.23 -0.96
N ASP A 136 -1.25 0.36 -0.52
CA ASP A 136 -2.09 -0.21 0.54
C ASP A 136 -2.74 -1.51 0.03
N ALA A 137 -2.75 -2.54 0.85
CA ALA A 137 -3.49 -3.77 0.59
C ALA A 137 -4.43 -4.13 1.75
N ASP A 138 -4.76 -3.15 2.59
CA ASP A 138 -5.59 -3.36 3.77
C ASP A 138 -5.15 -4.61 4.55
N THR A 139 -6.08 -5.50 4.84
CA THR A 139 -5.82 -6.80 5.50
C THR A 139 -5.49 -7.93 4.51
N GLY A 140 -5.31 -7.61 3.22
CA GLY A 140 -5.13 -8.58 2.13
C GLY A 140 -6.43 -9.02 1.47
N PHE A 141 -7.55 -8.35 1.76
CA PHE A 141 -8.89 -8.57 1.20
C PHE A 141 -9.48 -9.96 1.45
N GLY A 142 -9.08 -10.61 2.56
CA GLY A 142 -9.63 -11.90 2.98
C GLY A 142 -8.59 -12.82 3.62
N GLY A 143 -8.83 -14.14 3.57
CA GLY A 143 -7.93 -15.14 4.13
C GLY A 143 -6.63 -15.31 3.31
N PRO A 144 -5.74 -16.26 3.70
CA PRO A 144 -4.42 -16.43 3.09
C PRO A 144 -4.43 -16.58 1.56
N ALA A 145 -5.42 -17.28 1.01
CA ALA A 145 -5.58 -17.44 -0.45
C ALA A 145 -5.88 -16.10 -1.14
N ASN A 146 -6.67 -15.21 -0.50
CA ASN A 146 -6.93 -13.88 -1.03
C ASN A 146 -5.69 -12.98 -0.92
N VAL A 147 -4.93 -13.05 0.18
CA VAL A 147 -3.65 -12.36 0.32
C VAL A 147 -2.70 -12.75 -0.81
N ALA A 148 -2.55 -14.05 -1.07
CA ALA A 148 -1.72 -14.56 -2.16
C ALA A 148 -2.18 -14.03 -3.53
N ARG A 149 -3.49 -14.02 -3.78
CA ARG A 149 -4.10 -13.44 -4.98
C ARG A 149 -3.80 -11.94 -5.09
N THR A 150 -3.93 -11.19 -4.01
CA THR A 150 -3.66 -9.75 -3.95
C THR A 150 -2.22 -9.44 -4.36
N VAL A 151 -1.23 -10.08 -3.73
CA VAL A 151 0.19 -9.90 -4.07
C VAL A 151 0.47 -10.22 -5.53
N THR A 152 -0.08 -11.32 -6.04
CA THR A 152 0.08 -11.72 -7.46
C THR A 152 -0.52 -10.67 -8.40
N GLN A 153 -1.71 -10.14 -8.10
CA GLN A 153 -2.35 -9.13 -8.94
C GLN A 153 -1.62 -7.78 -8.87
N TYR A 154 -1.17 -7.37 -7.68
CA TYR A 154 -0.40 -6.13 -7.50
C TYR A 154 0.92 -6.17 -8.27
N ALA A 155 1.67 -7.27 -8.16
CA ALA A 155 2.92 -7.42 -8.91
C ALA A 155 2.68 -7.39 -10.42
N ARG A 156 1.60 -8.02 -10.93
CA ARG A 156 1.21 -7.96 -12.35
C ARG A 156 0.76 -6.59 -12.81
N ALA A 157 0.18 -5.80 -11.91
CA ALA A 157 -0.21 -4.41 -12.17
C ALA A 157 0.99 -3.44 -12.24
N GLY A 158 2.21 -3.90 -11.92
CA GLY A 158 3.42 -3.07 -11.90
C GLY A 158 3.72 -2.42 -10.55
N ILE A 159 2.91 -2.71 -9.51
CA ILE A 159 3.14 -2.24 -8.14
C ILE A 159 4.43 -2.88 -7.61
N ALA A 160 5.26 -2.08 -6.92
CA ALA A 160 6.57 -2.50 -6.42
C ALA A 160 6.53 -3.12 -5.01
N ALA A 161 5.56 -2.70 -4.20
CA ALA A 161 5.42 -3.13 -2.82
C ALA A 161 3.97 -3.02 -2.34
N CYS A 162 3.61 -3.82 -1.34
CA CYS A 162 2.39 -3.55 -0.58
C CYS A 162 2.59 -3.76 0.92
N HIS A 163 1.80 -3.04 1.71
CA HIS A 163 1.66 -3.37 3.13
C HIS A 163 0.35 -4.12 3.39
N ILE A 164 0.45 -5.05 4.35
CA ILE A 164 -0.67 -5.88 4.82
C ILE A 164 -0.73 -5.74 6.32
N GLU A 165 -1.91 -5.39 6.85
CA GLU A 165 -2.09 -5.08 8.25
C GLU A 165 -2.76 -6.21 9.06
N ASP A 166 -2.63 -6.11 10.39
CA ASP A 166 -3.18 -7.03 11.36
C ASP A 166 -4.59 -6.69 11.86
N GLN A 167 -5.27 -5.73 11.26
CA GLN A 167 -6.67 -5.46 11.62
C GLN A 167 -7.60 -6.62 11.19
N VAL A 168 -8.79 -6.67 11.81
CA VAL A 168 -9.89 -7.53 11.32
C VAL A 168 -10.33 -7.09 9.92
N GLN A 169 -11.00 -7.99 9.16
CA GLN A 169 -11.41 -7.70 7.78
C GLN A 169 -12.28 -6.43 7.66
N THR A 170 -13.10 -6.14 8.66
CA THR A 170 -13.89 -4.91 8.75
C THR A 170 -13.07 -3.76 9.36
N LYS A 171 -11.86 -3.57 8.83
CA LYS A 171 -10.90 -2.58 9.30
C LYS A 171 -11.42 -1.15 9.16
N ARG A 172 -10.74 -0.25 9.81
CA ARG A 172 -10.92 1.20 9.66
C ARG A 172 -9.56 1.90 9.48
N CYS A 173 -9.58 3.14 9.03
CA CYS A 173 -8.36 3.94 8.91
C CYS A 173 -7.53 3.89 10.19
N GLY A 174 -6.21 3.69 10.05
CA GLY A 174 -5.27 3.54 11.15
C GLY A 174 -5.22 4.70 12.14
N HIS A 175 -5.67 5.90 11.73
CA HIS A 175 -5.77 7.08 12.59
C HIS A 175 -7.13 7.24 13.29
N LEU A 176 -8.09 6.33 13.05
CA LEU A 176 -9.37 6.30 13.77
C LEU A 176 -9.29 5.42 15.01
N LEU A 177 -10.16 5.72 16.00
CA LEU A 177 -10.29 4.92 17.22
C LEU A 177 -11.16 3.68 17.00
N GLY A 178 -11.06 2.72 17.93
CA GLY A 178 -11.89 1.51 17.94
C GLY A 178 -11.45 0.45 16.93
N LYS A 179 -10.17 0.44 16.57
CA LYS A 179 -9.57 -0.65 15.77
C LYS A 179 -9.67 -1.98 16.52
N GLN A 180 -9.73 -3.06 15.76
CA GLN A 180 -9.65 -4.42 16.25
C GLN A 180 -8.58 -5.16 15.46
N VAL A 181 -7.75 -5.92 16.14
CA VAL A 181 -6.67 -6.69 15.51
C VAL A 181 -6.92 -8.18 15.66
N VAL A 182 -6.45 -8.94 14.67
CA VAL A 182 -6.51 -10.40 14.68
C VAL A 182 -5.44 -11.00 15.59
N SER A 183 -5.43 -12.32 15.78
CA SER A 183 -4.38 -13.00 16.53
C SER A 183 -3.02 -12.82 15.86
N ARG A 184 -1.94 -13.07 16.61
CA ARG A 184 -0.57 -13.09 16.09
C ARG A 184 -0.41 -14.10 14.97
N GLU A 185 -0.98 -15.28 15.16
CA GLU A 185 -0.93 -16.42 14.24
C GLU A 185 -1.60 -16.07 12.90
N GLU A 186 -2.78 -15.42 12.94
CA GLU A 186 -3.48 -14.98 11.74
C GLU A 186 -2.68 -13.91 10.99
N PHE A 187 -2.14 -12.93 11.69
CA PHE A 187 -1.29 -11.91 11.06
C PHE A 187 -0.07 -12.52 10.38
N VAL A 188 0.66 -13.40 11.08
CA VAL A 188 1.82 -14.13 10.53
C VAL A 188 1.42 -14.96 9.31
N THR A 189 0.24 -15.59 9.34
CA THR A 189 -0.27 -16.37 8.21
C THR A 189 -0.53 -15.51 6.98
N ARG A 190 -1.05 -14.28 7.15
CA ARG A 190 -1.19 -13.30 6.06
C ARG A 190 0.17 -12.98 5.43
N ILE A 191 1.18 -12.67 6.25
CA ILE A 191 2.53 -12.34 5.77
C ILE A 191 3.16 -13.54 5.05
N ARG A 192 3.07 -14.75 5.59
CA ARG A 192 3.55 -15.97 4.92
C ARG A 192 2.88 -16.19 3.57
N ALA A 193 1.57 -16.01 3.48
CA ALA A 193 0.84 -16.13 2.22
C ALA A 193 1.32 -15.12 1.17
N ALA A 194 1.60 -13.89 1.59
CA ALA A 194 2.17 -12.85 0.73
C ALA A 194 3.56 -13.22 0.22
N VAL A 195 4.43 -13.72 1.09
CA VAL A 195 5.79 -14.16 0.74
C VAL A 195 5.76 -15.35 -0.22
N ILE A 196 4.95 -16.37 0.07
CA ILE A 196 4.78 -17.53 -0.81
C ILE A 196 4.31 -17.09 -2.21
N ALA A 197 3.33 -16.17 -2.28
CA ALA A 197 2.82 -15.68 -3.55
C ALA A 197 3.88 -14.90 -4.33
N ARG A 198 4.65 -14.03 -3.68
CA ARG A 198 5.77 -13.31 -4.29
C ARG A 198 6.79 -14.29 -4.89
N ASP A 199 7.20 -15.26 -4.09
CA ASP A 199 8.26 -16.20 -4.47
C ASP A 199 7.80 -17.18 -5.57
N ALA A 200 6.50 -17.40 -5.71
CA ALA A 200 5.89 -18.23 -6.76
C ALA A 200 5.72 -17.50 -8.12
N ILE A 201 6.00 -16.19 -8.20
CA ILE A 201 5.90 -15.46 -9.47
C ILE A 201 6.95 -15.99 -10.47
N PRO A 202 6.55 -16.46 -11.67
CA PRO A 202 7.48 -17.00 -12.64
C PRO A 202 8.58 -16.00 -13.04
N GLY A 203 9.82 -16.45 -13.04
CA GLY A 203 11.00 -15.61 -13.29
C GLY A 203 11.54 -14.87 -12.07
N GLY A 204 10.94 -15.11 -10.91
CA GLY A 204 11.27 -14.42 -9.64
C GLY A 204 10.64 -13.05 -9.54
N SER A 205 10.46 -12.56 -8.34
CA SER A 205 9.91 -11.23 -8.10
C SER A 205 10.65 -10.55 -6.95
N ASP A 206 11.05 -9.31 -7.21
CA ASP A 206 11.60 -8.39 -6.21
C ASP A 206 10.50 -7.63 -5.45
N PHE A 207 9.24 -8.00 -5.62
CA PHE A 207 8.10 -7.37 -4.95
C PHE A 207 8.35 -7.29 -3.43
N VAL A 208 8.15 -6.12 -2.84
CA VAL A 208 8.46 -5.86 -1.43
C VAL A 208 7.22 -6.09 -0.57
N ILE A 209 7.33 -6.95 0.44
CA ILE A 209 6.26 -7.20 1.41
C ILE A 209 6.51 -6.37 2.66
N ILE A 210 5.56 -5.54 3.03
CA ILE A 210 5.60 -4.69 4.22
C ILE A 210 4.59 -5.21 5.23
N GLY A 211 5.07 -5.66 6.38
CA GLY A 211 4.21 -6.07 7.49
C GLY A 211 3.80 -4.83 8.30
N ARG A 212 2.48 -4.54 8.34
CA ARG A 212 1.92 -3.42 9.12
C ARG A 212 1.22 -3.93 10.36
N THR A 213 1.38 -3.23 11.46
CA THR A 213 0.58 -3.45 12.66
C THR A 213 -0.13 -2.19 13.13
N ASP A 214 -1.37 -2.32 13.48
CA ASP A 214 -2.21 -1.32 14.14
C ASP A 214 -2.36 -1.59 15.64
N SER A 215 -1.72 -2.64 16.15
CA SER A 215 -1.85 -3.10 17.53
C SER A 215 -1.27 -2.16 18.57
N ALA A 216 -0.37 -1.23 18.18
CA ALA A 216 0.19 -0.24 19.11
C ALA A 216 -0.89 0.59 19.81
N GLN A 217 -1.97 0.93 19.11
CA GLN A 217 -3.09 1.69 19.65
C GLN A 217 -4.05 0.83 20.48
N VAL A 218 -4.13 -0.47 20.20
CA VAL A 218 -5.11 -1.40 20.78
C VAL A 218 -4.53 -2.18 21.95
N LEU A 219 -3.29 -2.65 21.82
CA LEU A 219 -2.63 -3.59 22.74
C LEU A 219 -1.29 -3.04 23.29
N GLY A 220 -0.85 -1.88 22.83
CA GLY A 220 0.39 -1.24 23.25
C GLY A 220 1.61 -1.54 22.38
N MET A 221 2.67 -0.77 22.63
CA MET A 221 3.89 -0.79 21.83
C MET A 221 4.66 -2.11 21.89
N GLU A 222 4.69 -2.75 23.07
CA GLU A 222 5.39 -4.04 23.24
C GLU A 222 4.79 -5.11 22.32
N GLU A 223 3.47 -5.23 22.30
CA GLU A 223 2.76 -6.14 21.41
C GLU A 223 2.99 -5.80 19.93
N ALA A 224 2.97 -4.53 19.58
CA ALA A 224 3.21 -4.10 18.21
C ALA A 224 4.62 -4.48 17.72
N LEU A 225 5.64 -4.24 18.54
CA LEU A 225 7.01 -4.63 18.24
C LEU A 225 7.16 -6.15 18.14
N TYR A 226 6.49 -6.90 19.01
CA TYR A 226 6.52 -8.36 18.96
C TYR A 226 5.91 -8.88 17.65
N ARG A 227 4.74 -8.36 17.24
CA ARG A 227 4.09 -8.72 15.96
C ARG A 227 4.95 -8.39 14.76
N LEU A 228 5.62 -7.23 14.74
CA LEU A 228 6.50 -6.85 13.64
C LEU A 228 7.74 -7.75 13.56
N LYS A 229 8.30 -8.21 14.69
CA LYS A 229 9.36 -9.22 14.69
C LYS A 229 8.88 -10.54 14.09
N LEU A 230 7.69 -11.01 14.48
CA LEU A 230 7.09 -12.21 13.89
C LEU A 230 6.83 -12.04 12.38
N ALA A 231 6.40 -10.86 11.93
CA ALA A 231 6.21 -10.56 10.51
C ALA A 231 7.56 -10.56 9.76
N ALA A 232 8.61 -9.99 10.37
CA ALA A 232 9.97 -10.02 9.83
C ALA A 232 10.51 -11.45 9.69
N ASP A 233 10.29 -12.29 10.71
CA ASP A 233 10.65 -13.71 10.70
C ASP A 233 9.84 -14.51 9.67
N ALA A 234 8.59 -14.11 9.42
CA ALA A 234 7.74 -14.69 8.38
C ALA A 234 8.12 -14.26 6.96
N GLY A 235 9.08 -13.33 6.80
CA GLY A 235 9.63 -12.90 5.51
C GLY A 235 9.18 -11.53 5.05
N ALA A 236 8.56 -10.69 5.91
CA ALA A 236 8.37 -9.28 5.58
C ALA A 236 9.71 -8.59 5.37
N ASP A 237 9.79 -7.79 4.31
CA ASP A 237 10.99 -7.05 3.94
C ASP A 237 11.13 -5.74 4.74
N VAL A 238 9.99 -5.12 5.08
CA VAL A 238 9.88 -3.84 5.79
C VAL A 238 8.86 -3.96 6.90
N CYS A 239 9.09 -3.28 8.01
CA CYS A 239 8.16 -3.21 9.14
C CYS A 239 7.46 -1.85 9.17
N PHE A 240 6.14 -1.83 9.34
CA PHE A 240 5.34 -0.64 9.44
C PHE A 240 4.52 -0.64 10.74
N ILE A 241 4.78 0.32 11.60
CA ILE A 241 3.99 0.55 12.81
C ILE A 241 3.09 1.78 12.62
N GLU A 242 1.78 1.59 12.75
CA GLU A 242 0.83 2.69 12.57
C GLU A 242 0.62 3.47 13.86
N GLY A 243 0.57 4.81 13.73
CA GLY A 243 0.21 5.70 14.83
C GLY A 243 1.31 5.89 15.88
N VAL A 244 2.57 5.95 15.48
CA VAL A 244 3.70 6.31 16.37
C VAL A 244 3.50 7.72 16.91
N LYS A 245 3.50 7.90 18.25
CA LYS A 245 3.06 9.13 18.91
C LYS A 245 4.18 10.11 19.27
N SER A 246 5.45 9.74 19.12
CA SER A 246 6.58 10.63 19.39
C SER A 246 7.83 10.24 18.57
N LYS A 247 8.81 11.16 18.55
CA LYS A 247 10.13 10.91 17.91
C LYS A 247 10.87 9.78 18.63
N GLU A 248 10.87 9.78 19.94
CA GLU A 248 11.55 8.78 20.78
C GLU A 248 10.96 7.37 20.56
N LEU A 249 9.63 7.29 20.35
CA LEU A 249 8.98 6.02 20.01
C LEU A 249 9.38 5.53 18.62
N LEU A 250 9.57 6.41 17.65
CA LEU A 250 10.07 6.01 16.32
C LEU A 250 11.52 5.52 16.40
N GLU A 251 12.41 6.26 17.08
CA GLU A 251 13.82 5.87 17.27
C GLU A 251 13.93 4.50 17.96
N SER A 252 13.18 4.30 19.05
CA SER A 252 13.17 3.03 19.77
C SER A 252 12.60 1.88 18.93
N THR A 253 11.60 2.16 18.08
CA THR A 253 11.03 1.19 17.14
C THR A 253 12.05 0.78 16.10
N VAL A 254 12.75 1.74 15.49
CA VAL A 254 13.82 1.47 14.51
C VAL A 254 14.92 0.62 15.14
N ALA A 255 15.39 0.98 16.32
CA ALA A 255 16.43 0.23 17.03
C ALA A 255 15.96 -1.21 17.37
N ALA A 256 14.72 -1.38 17.80
CA ALA A 256 14.17 -2.69 18.19
C ALA A 256 13.94 -3.65 17.01
N LEU A 257 13.76 -3.11 15.79
CA LEU A 257 13.50 -3.87 14.57
C LEU A 257 14.74 -4.05 13.68
N ALA A 258 15.85 -3.39 14.01
CA ALA A 258 17.08 -3.51 13.23
C ALA A 258 17.48 -4.99 13.04
N PRO A 259 17.98 -5.40 11.87
CA PRO A 259 18.33 -4.56 10.70
C PRO A 259 17.17 -4.34 9.70
N LYS A 260 15.92 -4.68 10.04
CA LYS A 260 14.77 -4.51 9.15
C LYS A 260 14.47 -3.02 8.94
N PRO A 261 14.26 -2.57 7.70
CA PRO A 261 13.82 -1.21 7.42
C PRO A 261 12.46 -0.91 8.07
N VAL A 262 12.29 0.32 8.54
CA VAL A 262 11.03 0.77 9.15
C VAL A 262 10.38 1.82 8.26
N LEU A 263 9.06 1.66 8.03
CA LEU A 263 8.20 2.64 7.40
C LEU A 263 7.41 3.41 8.48
N VAL A 264 7.36 4.72 8.35
CA VAL A 264 6.52 5.60 9.16
C VAL A 264 5.50 6.34 8.28
N ASN A 265 4.27 6.48 8.79
CA ASN A 265 3.20 7.22 8.15
C ASN A 265 2.95 8.54 8.88
N VAL A 266 2.88 9.64 8.12
CA VAL A 266 2.54 10.97 8.63
C VAL A 266 1.26 11.46 7.95
N ILE A 267 0.26 11.75 8.77
CA ILE A 267 -0.99 12.40 8.34
C ILE A 267 -1.14 13.67 9.18
N SER A 268 -1.23 14.82 8.53
CA SER A 268 -1.45 16.09 9.22
C SER A 268 -2.74 16.06 10.04
N GLY A 269 -2.65 16.37 11.32
CA GLY A 269 -3.77 16.27 12.27
C GLY A 269 -4.12 14.85 12.71
N GLY A 270 -3.30 13.85 12.33
CA GLY A 270 -3.45 12.46 12.76
C GLY A 270 -2.78 12.16 14.11
N LEU A 271 -2.63 10.87 14.43
CA LEU A 271 -2.03 10.39 15.68
C LEU A 271 -0.51 10.58 15.72
N THR A 272 0.16 10.41 14.58
CA THR A 272 1.60 10.62 14.45
C THR A 272 1.89 12.11 14.34
N PRO A 273 2.83 12.66 15.11
CA PRO A 273 3.26 14.03 14.97
C PRO A 273 3.72 14.34 13.53
N SER A 274 3.60 15.59 13.11
CA SER A 274 4.02 16.04 11.79
C SER A 274 5.55 16.10 11.69
N PHE A 275 6.20 14.93 11.58
CA PHE A 275 7.63 14.85 11.28
C PHE A 275 7.89 15.31 9.85
N THR A 276 9.02 15.94 9.63
CA THR A 276 9.57 16.10 8.28
C THR A 276 10.22 14.81 7.80
N SER A 277 10.45 14.68 6.51
CA SER A 277 11.24 13.56 5.98
C SER A 277 12.66 13.51 6.55
N TRP A 278 13.26 14.68 6.78
CA TRP A 278 14.58 14.81 7.42
C TRP A 278 14.57 14.34 8.88
N ASP A 279 13.52 14.68 9.65
CA ASP A 279 13.34 14.15 11.00
C ASP A 279 13.26 12.62 10.99
N ALA A 280 12.44 12.06 10.10
CA ALA A 280 12.26 10.61 9.98
C ALA A 280 13.57 9.89 9.59
N GLU A 281 14.34 10.47 8.66
CA GLU A 281 15.65 9.97 8.28
C GLU A 281 16.62 9.99 9.46
N ALA A 282 16.69 11.11 10.18
CA ALA A 282 17.56 11.26 11.35
C ALA A 282 17.22 10.25 12.47
N MET A 283 15.93 9.86 12.60
CA MET A 283 15.46 8.82 13.51
C MET A 283 15.69 7.38 12.98
N GLY A 284 16.25 7.23 11.77
CA GLY A 284 16.58 5.94 11.16
C GLY A 284 15.44 5.27 10.42
N ALA A 285 14.31 5.93 10.20
CA ALA A 285 13.27 5.41 9.33
C ALA A 285 13.78 5.32 7.87
N LYS A 286 13.35 4.28 7.16
CA LYS A 286 13.80 4.02 5.79
C LYS A 286 12.79 4.43 4.73
N ILE A 287 11.52 4.44 5.09
CA ILE A 287 10.43 4.93 4.25
C ILE A 287 9.59 5.89 5.09
N ILE A 288 9.20 7.00 4.49
CA ILE A 288 8.15 7.87 5.02
C ILE A 288 7.06 8.04 3.97
N ILE A 289 5.80 7.83 4.38
CA ILE A 289 4.63 8.09 3.57
C ILE A 289 3.82 9.23 4.15
N PHE A 290 3.22 10.04 3.26
CA PHE A 290 2.29 11.12 3.60
C PHE A 290 0.93 10.77 2.99
N SER A 291 0.20 9.86 3.61
CA SER A 291 -0.92 9.12 3.02
C SER A 291 -2.02 9.99 2.40
N LEU A 292 -2.32 11.16 2.94
CA LEU A 292 -3.42 12.02 2.50
C LEU A 292 -2.98 13.35 1.89
N VAL A 293 -1.68 13.53 1.61
CA VAL A 293 -1.15 14.84 1.18
C VAL A 293 -1.84 15.37 -0.08
N SER A 294 -2.03 14.55 -1.10
CA SER A 294 -2.70 14.97 -2.34
C SER A 294 -4.22 15.08 -2.17
N CYS A 295 -4.83 14.11 -1.49
CA CYS A 295 -6.28 14.01 -1.35
C CYS A 295 -6.87 15.17 -0.53
N VAL A 296 -6.21 15.54 0.57
CA VAL A 296 -6.63 16.69 1.39
C VAL A 296 -6.45 18.01 0.64
N ALA A 297 -5.32 18.17 -0.07
CA ALA A 297 -5.08 19.35 -0.90
C ALA A 297 -6.13 19.48 -2.02
N ALA A 298 -6.43 18.36 -2.72
CA ALA A 298 -7.47 18.31 -3.74
C ALA A 298 -8.84 18.67 -3.18
N LEU A 299 -9.22 18.12 -2.01
CA LEU A 299 -10.49 18.43 -1.34
C LEU A 299 -10.64 19.92 -1.06
N HIS A 300 -9.60 20.58 -0.54
CA HIS A 300 -9.62 22.02 -0.30
C HIS A 300 -9.75 22.82 -1.60
N GLY A 301 -8.97 22.49 -2.62
CA GLY A 301 -9.03 23.14 -3.94
C GLY A 301 -10.38 22.97 -4.61
N ILE A 302 -10.91 21.75 -4.64
CA ILE A 302 -12.21 21.44 -5.24
C ILE A 302 -13.34 22.18 -4.49
N ARG A 303 -13.34 22.17 -3.15
CA ARG A 303 -14.34 22.93 -2.36
C ARG A 303 -14.31 24.42 -2.68
N ALA A 304 -13.12 25.02 -2.71
CA ALA A 304 -12.97 26.43 -3.04
C ALA A 304 -13.51 26.76 -4.44
N ALA A 305 -13.18 25.93 -5.44
CA ALA A 305 -13.64 26.08 -6.82
C ALA A 305 -15.17 25.95 -6.93
N MET A 306 -15.77 24.92 -6.31
CA MET A 306 -17.22 24.70 -6.33
C MET A 306 -17.98 25.83 -5.64
N HIS A 307 -17.49 26.33 -4.50
CA HIS A 307 -18.09 27.48 -3.82
C HIS A 307 -17.98 28.77 -4.64
N SER A 308 -16.83 29.00 -5.28
CA SER A 308 -16.64 30.16 -6.18
C SER A 308 -17.62 30.11 -7.35
N LEU A 309 -17.66 28.97 -8.07
CA LEU A 309 -18.57 28.78 -9.21
C LEU A 309 -20.04 28.97 -8.78
N LYS A 310 -20.46 28.40 -7.67
CA LYS A 310 -21.83 28.54 -7.14
C LYS A 310 -22.17 30.02 -6.83
N LYS A 311 -21.21 30.79 -6.33
CA LYS A 311 -21.38 32.19 -5.93
C LYS A 311 -21.34 33.17 -7.11
N THR A 312 -20.45 32.92 -8.07
CA THR A 312 -20.10 33.91 -9.13
C THR A 312 -20.63 33.52 -10.51
N GLY A 313 -21.03 32.26 -10.71
CA GLY A 313 -21.45 31.73 -12.01
C GLY A 313 -20.30 31.49 -13.00
N THR A 314 -19.05 31.57 -12.55
CA THR A 314 -17.85 31.37 -13.38
C THR A 314 -16.75 30.68 -12.59
N ASP A 315 -15.89 29.91 -13.26
CA ASP A 315 -14.69 29.28 -12.74
C ASP A 315 -13.40 30.10 -12.90
N PHE A 316 -13.48 31.24 -13.54
CA PHE A 316 -12.34 32.08 -13.96
C PHE A 316 -11.31 32.29 -12.86
N THR A 317 -11.76 32.60 -11.62
CA THR A 317 -10.86 32.79 -10.47
C THR A 317 -10.21 31.52 -10.03
N SER A 318 -10.90 30.36 -10.13
CA SER A 318 -10.41 29.06 -9.71
C SER A 318 -9.38 28.50 -10.69
N ALA A 319 -9.51 28.80 -11.98
CA ALA A 319 -8.59 28.37 -13.02
C ALA A 319 -7.20 29.01 -12.90
N LYS A 320 -7.08 30.16 -12.20
CA LYS A 320 -5.80 30.87 -11.97
C LYS A 320 -4.95 31.07 -13.24
N GLY A 321 -5.62 31.22 -14.39
CA GLY A 321 -4.97 31.40 -15.68
C GLY A 321 -4.49 30.11 -16.35
N MET A 322 -4.73 28.95 -15.77
CA MET A 322 -4.44 27.67 -16.43
C MET A 322 -5.44 27.44 -17.55
N ASP A 323 -4.94 27.39 -18.78
CA ASP A 323 -5.73 27.07 -19.96
C ASP A 323 -5.78 25.54 -20.22
N PRO A 324 -6.60 25.05 -21.15
CA PRO A 324 -6.67 23.62 -21.45
C PRO A 324 -5.35 23.02 -21.92
N LYS A 325 -4.51 23.79 -22.62
CA LYS A 325 -3.21 23.30 -23.08
C LYS A 325 -2.27 23.05 -21.90
N ALA A 326 -2.10 24.04 -21.02
CA ALA A 326 -1.29 23.92 -19.81
C ALA A 326 -1.77 22.77 -18.91
N PHE A 327 -3.09 22.55 -18.81
CA PHE A 327 -3.64 21.41 -18.08
C PHE A 327 -3.24 20.07 -18.71
N PHE A 328 -3.35 19.94 -20.03
CA PHE A 328 -3.02 18.71 -20.73
C PHE A 328 -1.51 18.46 -20.81
N GLU A 329 -0.67 19.48 -20.78
CA GLU A 329 0.79 19.33 -20.68
C GLU A 329 1.17 18.58 -19.40
N VAL A 330 0.58 18.93 -18.27
CA VAL A 330 0.76 18.16 -17.01
C VAL A 330 0.26 16.72 -17.16
N MET A 331 -0.77 16.49 -17.96
CA MET A 331 -1.31 15.14 -18.24
C MET A 331 -0.49 14.36 -19.28
N GLY A 332 0.62 14.88 -19.78
CA GLY A 332 1.52 14.20 -20.71
C GLY A 332 1.18 14.41 -22.19
N LEU A 333 0.58 15.52 -22.55
CA LEU A 333 0.23 15.87 -23.93
C LEU A 333 1.42 15.71 -24.88
N ASP A 334 2.59 16.23 -24.51
CA ASP A 334 3.79 16.22 -25.35
C ASP A 334 4.28 14.79 -25.64
N ASP A 335 4.14 13.87 -24.66
CA ASP A 335 4.53 12.47 -24.85
C ASP A 335 3.63 11.77 -25.88
N VAL A 336 2.33 12.04 -25.82
CA VAL A 336 1.33 11.48 -26.74
C VAL A 336 1.56 12.03 -28.16
N VAL A 337 1.76 13.35 -28.30
CA VAL A 337 2.04 14.00 -29.58
C VAL A 337 3.34 13.48 -30.19
N ARG A 338 4.39 13.35 -29.39
CA ARG A 338 5.67 12.79 -29.82
C ARG A 338 5.55 11.35 -30.29
N LEU A 339 4.83 10.51 -29.54
CA LEU A 339 4.59 9.12 -29.92
C LEU A 339 3.84 9.01 -31.25
N ASP A 340 2.76 9.77 -31.42
CA ASP A 340 1.98 9.82 -32.67
C ASP A 340 2.88 10.17 -33.87
N ALA A 341 3.68 11.23 -33.73
CA ALA A 341 4.60 11.69 -34.77
C ALA A 341 5.68 10.65 -35.09
N GLN A 342 6.27 10.00 -34.10
CA GLN A 342 7.27 8.94 -34.28
C GLN A 342 6.67 7.71 -35.00
N ALA A 343 5.41 7.39 -34.74
CA ALA A 343 4.68 6.32 -35.41
C ALA A 343 4.25 6.69 -36.85
N GLY A 344 4.51 7.92 -37.32
CA GLY A 344 4.11 8.44 -38.64
C GLY A 344 2.70 9.03 -38.66
N GLY A 345 2.08 9.22 -37.51
CA GLY A 345 0.80 9.90 -37.36
C GLY A 345 0.89 11.39 -37.65
N SER A 346 -0.25 12.01 -37.92
CA SER A 346 -0.35 13.44 -38.20
C SER A 346 -1.55 14.12 -37.51
N ALA A 347 -2.22 13.36 -36.62
CA ALA A 347 -3.45 13.83 -35.97
C ALA A 347 -3.21 15.05 -35.07
N PHE A 348 -2.01 15.15 -34.48
CA PHE A 348 -1.66 16.16 -33.48
C PHE A 348 -0.56 17.13 -33.95
N LYS A 349 -0.44 17.37 -35.27
CA LYS A 349 0.59 18.28 -35.82
C LYS A 349 0.46 19.72 -35.34
N VAL A 350 -0.73 20.13 -34.91
CA VAL A 350 -1.02 21.46 -34.35
C VAL A 350 -1.86 21.25 -33.09
N VAL A 351 -1.25 21.44 -31.94
CA VAL A 351 -1.92 21.38 -30.64
C VAL A 351 -1.58 22.63 -29.82
#